data_54e6f1b3b4c797710d3755744f422b0f
#
_entry.id   54e6f1b3b4c797710d3755744f422b0f
#
_cell.length_a   1.000
_cell.length_b   1.000
_cell.length_c   1.000
_cell.angle_alpha   90.00
_cell.angle_beta   90.00
_cell.angle_gamma   90.00
#
_symmetry.space_group_name_H-M   'P 1'
#
loop_
_entity.id
_entity.type
_entity.pdbx_description
1 polymer ?
#
loop_
_entity_poly.entity_id
_entity_poly.type
_entity_poly.pdbx_seq_one_letter_code
_entity_poly.pdbx_strand_id
1 'polypeptide(L)'
;MAIELLYFARVREAIGRSAETVSPPPEVTTVADLIDWLAARGGGYAEAFADRARIRAAIGDVFADPDSLIAGAREIALFPPVTGG
;
A
#
# COMPACT_ATOMS: atom_id res chain seq x y z
N MET A 1 16.21 -1.64 -2.10
CA MET A 1 15.68 -1.00 -0.89
C MET A 1 14.43 -1.75 -0.44
N ALA A 2 14.46 -2.31 0.74
CA ALA A 2 13.35 -3.12 1.24
C ALA A 2 12.39 -2.28 2.07
N ILE A 3 11.10 -2.47 1.85
CA ILE A 3 10.05 -1.77 2.58
C ILE A 3 9.13 -2.84 3.18
N GLU A 4 8.83 -2.72 4.46
CA GLU A 4 7.84 -3.57 5.08
C GLU A 4 6.46 -2.98 4.82
N LEU A 5 5.58 -3.78 4.23
CA LEU A 5 4.19 -3.39 3.99
C LEU A 5 3.30 -4.04 5.03
N LEU A 6 2.39 -3.26 5.58
CA LEU A 6 1.39 -3.74 6.51
C LEU A 6 0.01 -3.58 5.87
N TYR A 7 -0.78 -4.63 5.90
CA TYR A 7 -2.11 -4.63 5.31
C TYR A 7 -3.16 -4.76 6.41
N PHE A 8 -4.22 -3.97 6.30
CA PHE A 8 -5.27 -3.98 7.32
C PHE A 8 -6.65 -4.17 6.69
N ALA A 9 -7.57 -4.71 7.48
CA ALA A 9 -8.98 -4.83 7.15
C ALA A 9 -9.19 -5.49 5.77
N ARG A 10 -9.96 -4.86 4.89
CA ARG A 10 -10.30 -5.44 3.59
C ARG A 10 -9.09 -5.65 2.70
N VAL A 11 -8.07 -4.80 2.82
CA VAL A 11 -6.83 -4.97 2.06
C VAL A 11 -6.17 -6.28 2.47
N ARG A 12 -6.07 -6.50 3.78
CA ARG A 12 -5.49 -7.75 4.31
C ARG A 12 -6.31 -8.96 3.87
N GLU A 13 -7.62 -8.86 3.94
CA GLU A 13 -8.51 -9.97 3.57
C GLU A 13 -8.36 -10.35 2.11
N ALA A 14 -8.29 -9.36 1.23
CA ALA A 14 -8.17 -9.62 -0.20
C ALA A 14 -6.80 -10.20 -0.57
N ILE A 15 -5.73 -9.68 0.02
CA ILE A 15 -4.38 -10.14 -0.26
C ILE A 15 -4.09 -11.49 0.40
N GLY A 16 -4.64 -11.70 1.59
CA GLY A 16 -4.45 -12.96 2.31
C GLY A 16 -3.24 -12.99 3.22
N ARG A 17 -2.65 -11.83 3.52
CA ARG A 17 -1.55 -11.72 4.47
C ARG A 17 -1.59 -10.37 5.17
N SER A 18 -1.01 -10.29 6.35
CA SER A 18 -1.03 -9.06 7.15
C SER A 18 0.21 -8.19 6.93
N ALA A 19 1.29 -8.77 6.42
CA ALA A 19 2.54 -8.04 6.20
C ALA A 19 3.39 -8.76 5.19
N GLU A 20 4.24 -8.01 4.50
CA GLU A 20 5.29 -8.58 3.66
C GLU A 20 6.36 -7.53 3.39
N THR A 21 7.56 -8.00 3.08
CA THR A 21 8.66 -7.12 2.71
C THR A 21 8.79 -7.13 1.19
N VAL A 22 8.88 -5.95 0.60
CA VAL A 22 9.01 -5.82 -0.86
C VAL A 22 10.18 -4.93 -1.21
N SER A 23 10.68 -5.09 -2.42
CA SER A 23 11.76 -4.27 -2.97
C SER A 23 11.30 -3.73 -4.32
N PRO A 24 10.51 -2.64 -4.32
CA PRO A 24 10.01 -2.09 -5.58
C PRO A 24 11.15 -1.60 -6.47
N PRO A 25 10.98 -1.64 -7.79
CA PRO A 25 12.00 -1.13 -8.70
C PRO A 25 12.10 0.40 -8.60
N PRO A 26 13.23 0.99 -9.09
CA PRO A 26 13.48 2.42 -8.94
C PRO A 26 12.44 3.35 -9.53
N GLU A 27 11.70 2.90 -10.54
CA GLU A 27 10.64 3.72 -11.14
C GLU A 27 9.42 3.87 -10.25
N VAL A 28 9.29 3.06 -9.19
CA VAL A 28 8.22 3.20 -8.20
C VAL A 28 8.68 4.22 -7.17
N THR A 29 8.18 5.44 -7.28
CA THR A 29 8.65 6.57 -6.46
C THR A 29 7.62 7.13 -5.50
N THR A 30 6.32 6.94 -5.77
CA THR A 30 5.26 7.47 -4.94
C THR A 30 4.39 6.36 -4.37
N VAL A 31 3.53 6.72 -3.42
CA VAL A 31 2.53 5.78 -2.87
C VAL A 31 1.64 5.25 -3.99
N ALA A 32 1.19 6.14 -4.90
CA ALA A 32 0.36 5.72 -6.03
C ALA A 32 1.10 4.69 -6.92
N ASP A 33 2.37 4.95 -7.21
CA ASP A 33 3.18 4.01 -7.99
C ASP A 33 3.29 2.66 -7.29
N LEU A 34 3.47 2.68 -5.96
CA LEU A 34 3.57 1.45 -5.18
C LEU A 34 2.28 0.64 -5.27
N ILE A 35 1.14 1.30 -5.13
CA ILE A 35 -0.16 0.63 -5.21
C ILE A 35 -0.36 0.03 -6.61
N ASP A 36 -0.02 0.79 -7.66
CA ASP A 36 -0.12 0.28 -9.03
C ASP A 36 0.78 -0.94 -9.23
N TRP A 37 2.00 -0.87 -8.71
CA TRP A 37 2.95 -1.98 -8.82
C TRP A 37 2.44 -3.24 -8.11
N LEU A 38 1.85 -3.07 -6.92
CA LEU A 38 1.25 -4.19 -6.20
C LEU A 38 0.04 -4.74 -6.93
N ALA A 39 -0.83 -3.87 -7.44
CA ALA A 39 -2.03 -4.30 -8.16
C ALA A 39 -1.68 -5.10 -9.41
N ALA A 40 -0.56 -4.80 -10.04
CA ALA A 40 -0.10 -5.52 -11.24
C ALA A 40 0.25 -6.97 -10.97
N ARG A 41 0.39 -7.37 -9.70
CA ARG A 41 0.61 -8.77 -9.35
C ARG A 41 -0.62 -9.64 -9.63
N GLY A 42 -1.80 -9.01 -9.78
CA GLY A 42 -3.05 -9.72 -10.02
C GLY A 42 -3.63 -10.34 -8.76
N GLY A 43 -4.62 -11.22 -8.94
CA GLY A 43 -5.23 -11.94 -7.82
C GLY A 43 -5.73 -11.04 -6.72
N GLY A 44 -5.40 -11.37 -5.48
CA GLY A 44 -5.82 -10.60 -4.30
C GLY A 44 -5.31 -9.17 -4.29
N TYR A 45 -4.14 -8.93 -4.88
CA TYR A 45 -3.60 -7.56 -4.97
C TYR A 45 -4.44 -6.70 -5.89
N ALA A 46 -4.80 -7.21 -7.06
CA ALA A 46 -5.67 -6.47 -7.98
C ALA A 46 -7.02 -6.19 -7.35
N GLU A 47 -7.56 -7.15 -6.63
CA GLU A 47 -8.83 -6.99 -5.93
C GLU A 47 -8.73 -5.96 -4.81
N ALA A 48 -7.69 -6.05 -3.99
CA ALA A 48 -7.49 -5.13 -2.86
C ALA A 48 -7.39 -3.68 -3.32
N PHE A 49 -6.75 -3.45 -4.45
CA PHE A 49 -6.44 -2.11 -4.94
C PHE A 49 -7.25 -1.71 -6.17
N ALA A 50 -8.39 -2.36 -6.40
CA ALA A 50 -9.23 -2.06 -7.55
C ALA A 50 -9.79 -0.63 -7.52
N ASP A 51 -10.12 -0.14 -6.34
CA ASP A 51 -10.65 1.21 -6.17
C ASP A 51 -9.65 2.05 -5.37
N ARG A 52 -8.84 2.82 -6.08
CA ARG A 52 -7.79 3.64 -5.45
C ARG A 52 -8.34 4.67 -4.48
N ALA A 53 -9.55 5.17 -4.74
CA ALA A 53 -10.16 6.17 -3.88
C ALA A 53 -10.47 5.62 -2.48
N ARG A 54 -10.53 4.31 -2.34
CA ARG A 54 -10.81 3.66 -1.07
C ARG A 54 -9.56 3.09 -0.40
N ILE A 55 -8.39 3.51 -0.83
CA ILE A 55 -7.12 3.09 -0.23
C ILE A 55 -6.47 4.28 0.43
N ARG A 56 -5.98 4.06 1.65
CA ARG A 56 -5.20 5.05 2.40
C ARG A 56 -3.85 4.46 2.74
N ALA A 57 -2.87 5.32 2.94
CA ALA A 57 -1.52 4.88 3.28
C ALA A 57 -0.97 5.71 4.42
N ALA A 58 -0.09 5.07 5.19
CA ALA A 58 0.71 5.76 6.20
C ALA A 58 2.15 5.32 6.04
N ILE A 59 3.07 6.28 6.02
CA ILE A 59 4.51 6.01 5.97
C ILE A 59 5.03 6.24 7.38
N GLY A 60 5.51 5.17 8.00
CA GLY A 60 5.75 5.20 9.43
C GLY A 60 4.44 5.48 10.14
N ASP A 61 4.39 6.48 10.99
CA ASP A 61 3.18 6.84 11.73
C ASP A 61 2.44 8.03 11.12
N VAL A 62 2.79 8.43 9.89
CA VAL A 62 2.25 9.65 9.28
C VAL A 62 1.41 9.30 8.06
N PHE A 63 0.18 9.79 8.01
CA PHE A 63 -0.67 9.62 6.83
C PHE A 63 0.02 10.22 5.61
N ALA A 64 -0.09 9.51 4.49
CA ALA A 64 0.56 9.89 3.26
C ALA A 64 -0.46 10.09 2.15
N ASP A 65 -0.15 11.01 1.24
CA ASP A 65 -0.96 11.22 0.04
C ASP A 65 -0.48 10.30 -1.08
N PRO A 66 -1.30 10.11 -2.14
CA PRO A 66 -0.84 9.34 -3.29
C PRO A 66 0.46 9.86 -3.90
N ASP A 67 0.70 11.17 -3.79
CA ASP A 67 1.90 11.82 -4.34
C ASP A 67 3.11 11.73 -3.40
N SER A 68 2.93 11.24 -2.19
CA SER A 68 4.02 11.16 -1.21
C SER A 68 5.11 10.23 -1.73
N LEU A 69 6.37 10.64 -1.57
CA LEU A 69 7.50 9.83 -1.99
C LEU A 69 7.74 8.70 -0.99
N ILE A 70 8.07 7.53 -1.50
CA ILE A 70 8.36 6.38 -0.65
C ILE A 70 9.85 6.21 -0.36
N ALA A 71 10.70 7.05 -0.93
CA ALA A 71 12.14 6.98 -0.70
C ALA A 71 12.43 7.13 0.80
N GLY A 72 13.24 6.22 1.33
CA GLY A 72 13.60 6.22 2.73
C GLY A 72 12.57 5.61 3.66
N ALA A 73 11.40 5.23 3.16
CA ALA A 73 10.38 4.59 4.00
C ALA A 73 10.84 3.19 4.41
N ARG A 74 10.67 2.85 5.67
CA ARG A 74 10.95 1.50 6.17
C ARG A 74 9.68 0.69 6.25
N GLU A 75 8.55 1.34 6.48
CA GLU A 75 7.27 0.69 6.70
C GLU A 75 6.17 1.54 6.09
N ILE A 76 5.30 0.91 5.33
CA ILE A 76 4.13 1.58 4.75
C ILE A 76 2.92 0.72 5.05
N ALA A 77 1.92 1.32 5.68
CA ALA A 77 0.64 0.67 5.96
C ALA A 77 -0.36 1.03 4.86
N LEU A 78 -1.12 0.04 4.42
CA LEU A 78 -2.17 0.22 3.42
C LEU A 78 -3.48 -0.27 4.01
N PHE A 79 -4.49 0.58 3.99
CA PHE A 79 -5.74 0.31 4.68
C PHE A 79 -6.89 1.05 4.02
N PRO A 80 -8.15 0.62 4.27
CA PRO A 80 -9.30 1.36 3.74
C PRO A 80 -9.52 2.65 4.51
N PRO A 81 -10.30 3.60 3.94
CA PRO A 81 -10.62 4.83 4.67
C PRO A 81 -11.34 4.49 5.96
N VAL A 82 -11.02 5.26 7.00
CA VAL A 82 -11.75 5.15 8.24
C VAL A 82 -13.09 5.84 8.04
N THR A 83 -14.16 5.06 8.11
CA THR A 83 -15.48 5.64 8.07
C THR A 83 -15.75 6.20 9.46
N GLY A 84 -15.86 7.48 9.57
CA GLY A 84 -16.15 8.15 10.81
C GLY A 84 -17.47 7.68 11.36
N GLY A 85 -17.42 6.90 12.27
CA GLY A 85 -18.55 6.49 12.98
C GLY A 85 -19.64 6.00 12.91
#